data_959a6959c6b2b17716916d4bf5d6e3d0
#
_entry.id   959a6959c6b2b17716916d4bf5d6e3d0
#
_cell.length_a   1.000
_cell.length_b   1.000
_cell.length_c   1.000
_cell.angle_alpha   90.00
_cell.angle_beta   90.00
_cell.angle_gamma   90.00
#
_symmetry.space_group_name_H-M   'P 1'
#
loop_
_entity.id
_entity.type
_entity.pdbx_description
1 polymer ?
#
loop_
_entity_poly.entity_id
_entity_poly.type
_entity_poly.pdbx_seq_one_letter_code
_entity_poly.pdbx_strand_id
1 'polypeptide(L)'
;MSEKEKLVEVQHLQQYFPARSGGKKQVVQAVDDVSFYICRGETLGLVGESGCGKTTVGRTLLRLYEPTDGKIIYDGKVIFDKEKKIKADMLPYRRKMQMVFQDPYASLDPRMTIGDIVGESIDIHKLAANKQERHDRIISLLERVGLNSEHANRYPHEFSGGQRQRVGIARALAVNPEFIVCDEPVSALDVSIQAQVVNMFEDLQKDLNLTYLFIAHDLSVVRHISNRIGVMYLGKLVELAEAYELISHSVHPYTKSLISAIPEADPIAARASKRIPLQGDVPSPLNPPSGCRFRTRCPYADEKCAEVCPEFKEVSPGHYAACHHLNKVN
;
A
#
# COMPACT_ATOMS: atom_id res chain seq x y z
N MET A 1 21.07 16.86 -8.66
CA MET A 1 19.85 16.05 -8.87
C MET A 1 18.67 16.94 -8.48
N SER A 2 17.71 17.19 -9.38
CA SER A 2 16.51 17.95 -9.02
C SER A 2 15.77 17.20 -7.93
N GLU A 3 15.39 17.88 -6.84
CA GLU A 3 14.49 17.31 -5.84
C GLU A 3 13.23 16.82 -6.56
N LYS A 4 12.95 15.51 -6.46
CA LYS A 4 11.71 14.96 -7.02
C LYS A 4 10.53 15.57 -6.28
N GLU A 5 9.55 16.08 -7.03
CA GLU A 5 8.35 16.70 -6.49
C GLU A 5 7.52 15.68 -5.68
N LYS A 6 7.23 16.01 -4.42
CA LYS A 6 6.40 15.18 -3.56
C LYS A 6 4.93 15.34 -3.94
N LEU A 7 4.28 14.24 -4.30
CA LEU A 7 2.85 14.21 -4.59
C LEU A 7 2.01 13.98 -3.34
N VAL A 8 2.44 13.05 -2.48
CA VAL A 8 1.77 12.72 -1.22
C VAL A 8 2.76 12.87 -0.07
N GLU A 9 2.39 13.59 0.97
CA GLU A 9 3.15 13.65 2.22
C GLU A 9 2.24 13.30 3.40
N VAL A 10 2.77 12.49 4.28
CA VAL A 10 2.09 11.99 5.48
C VAL A 10 2.96 12.32 6.68
N GLN A 11 2.39 12.98 7.68
CA GLN A 11 3.08 13.40 8.88
C GLN A 11 2.31 12.93 10.11
N HIS A 12 2.94 12.11 10.94
CA HIS A 12 2.41 11.61 12.22
C HIS A 12 1.00 11.01 12.13
N LEU A 13 0.73 10.27 11.03
CA LEU A 13 -0.60 9.71 10.77
C LEU A 13 -0.96 8.68 11.83
N GLN A 14 -2.17 8.85 12.41
CA GLN A 14 -2.77 7.90 13.32
C GLN A 14 -4.16 7.49 12.82
N GLN A 15 -4.44 6.20 12.88
CA GLN A 15 -5.77 5.66 12.64
C GLN A 15 -6.11 4.63 13.70
N TYR A 16 -7.03 4.99 14.56
CA TYR A 16 -7.50 4.18 15.68
C TYR A 16 -8.96 3.81 15.50
N PHE A 17 -9.29 2.57 15.81
CA PHE A 17 -10.66 2.10 15.73
C PHE A 17 -11.18 1.73 17.14
N PRO A 18 -12.39 2.19 17.51
CA PRO A 18 -13.00 1.78 18.75
C PRO A 18 -13.33 0.29 18.72
N ALA A 19 -13.00 -0.42 19.78
CA ALA A 19 -13.27 -1.83 19.98
C ALA A 19 -13.91 -2.08 21.34
N ARG A 20 -14.55 -3.24 21.51
CA ARG A 20 -15.04 -3.71 22.80
C ARG A 20 -14.50 -5.12 23.04
N SER A 21 -13.85 -5.33 24.17
CA SER A 21 -13.39 -6.65 24.60
C SER A 21 -13.67 -6.83 26.08
N GLY A 22 -14.31 -7.93 26.47
CA GLY A 22 -14.68 -8.20 27.87
C GLY A 22 -15.55 -7.13 28.53
N GLY A 23 -16.42 -6.43 27.77
CA GLY A 23 -17.26 -5.34 28.27
C GLY A 23 -16.55 -3.99 28.46
N LYS A 24 -15.23 -3.92 28.27
CA LYS A 24 -14.44 -2.68 28.36
C LYS A 24 -14.27 -2.04 26.98
N LYS A 25 -14.34 -0.70 26.94
CA LYS A 25 -13.96 0.09 25.75
C LYS A 25 -12.44 -0.02 25.56
N GLN A 26 -12.02 -0.44 24.38
CA GLN A 26 -10.62 -0.51 23.97
C GLN A 26 -10.47 0.16 22.62
N VAL A 27 -9.23 0.33 22.17
CA VAL A 27 -8.90 0.99 20.92
C VAL A 27 -7.87 0.14 20.18
N VAL A 28 -8.15 -0.18 18.91
CA VAL A 28 -7.19 -0.82 18.00
C VAL A 28 -6.32 0.29 17.40
N GLN A 29 -5.04 0.28 17.70
CA GLN A 29 -4.06 1.20 17.12
C GLN A 29 -3.57 0.65 15.77
N ALA A 30 -4.40 0.75 14.74
CA ALA A 30 -4.12 0.15 13.44
C ALA A 30 -3.00 0.86 12.67
N VAL A 31 -2.91 2.19 12.81
CA VAL A 31 -1.79 3.02 12.33
C VAL A 31 -1.44 3.98 13.46
N ASP A 32 -0.19 4.06 13.83
CA ASP A 32 0.27 4.83 14.98
C ASP A 32 1.59 5.55 14.67
N ASP A 33 1.48 6.86 14.47
CA ASP A 33 2.61 7.75 14.21
C ASP A 33 3.44 7.34 12.97
N VAL A 34 2.77 7.28 11.81
CA VAL A 34 3.41 6.92 10.53
C VAL A 34 3.68 8.18 9.72
N SER A 35 4.94 8.37 9.30
CA SER A 35 5.37 9.50 8.48
C SER A 35 6.17 9.02 7.27
N PHE A 36 5.79 9.46 6.07
CA PHE A 36 6.51 9.22 4.82
C PHE A 36 6.04 10.17 3.72
N TYR A 37 6.70 10.14 2.59
CA TYR A 37 6.25 10.83 1.36
C TYR A 37 6.36 9.92 0.15
N ILE A 38 5.64 10.27 -0.91
CA ILE A 38 5.69 9.62 -2.22
C ILE A 38 5.90 10.69 -3.27
N CYS A 39 6.93 10.54 -4.09
CA CYS A 39 7.20 11.47 -5.18
C CYS A 39 6.31 11.18 -6.39
N ARG A 40 6.10 12.19 -7.24
CA ARG A 40 5.34 12.05 -8.49
C ARG A 40 6.02 11.03 -9.41
N GLY A 41 5.24 10.09 -9.96
CA GLY A 41 5.75 9.00 -10.80
C GLY A 41 6.50 7.91 -10.05
N GLU A 42 6.48 7.92 -8.71
CA GLU A 42 7.13 6.91 -7.86
C GLU A 42 6.17 5.79 -7.50
N THR A 43 6.70 4.57 -7.35
CA THR A 43 6.06 3.48 -6.62
C THR A 43 6.69 3.34 -5.24
N LEU A 44 5.93 3.63 -4.18
CA LEU A 44 6.29 3.27 -2.81
C LEU A 44 5.66 1.94 -2.46
N GLY A 45 6.47 0.92 -2.25
CA GLY A 45 6.03 -0.36 -1.72
C GLY A 45 5.80 -0.30 -0.21
N LEU A 46 4.72 -0.92 0.28
CA LEU A 46 4.46 -1.04 1.70
C LEU A 46 4.26 -2.50 2.08
N VAL A 47 5.17 -3.05 2.88
CA VAL A 47 5.21 -4.47 3.23
C VAL A 47 5.12 -4.70 4.74
N GLY A 48 4.80 -5.93 5.13
CA GLY A 48 4.72 -6.38 6.52
C GLY A 48 3.70 -7.49 6.70
N GLU A 49 3.69 -8.13 7.87
CA GLU A 49 2.76 -9.22 8.19
C GLU A 49 1.28 -8.79 8.07
N SER A 50 0.39 -9.76 7.84
CA SER A 50 -1.05 -9.49 7.79
C SER A 50 -1.53 -8.82 9.09
N GLY A 51 -2.41 -7.83 8.97
CA GLY A 51 -2.94 -7.08 10.12
C GLY A 51 -1.99 -6.00 10.68
N CYS A 52 -0.81 -5.76 10.10
CA CYS A 52 0.09 -4.71 10.59
C CYS A 52 -0.32 -3.26 10.26
N GLY A 53 -1.43 -3.05 9.51
CA GLY A 53 -1.99 -1.72 9.25
C GLY A 53 -1.81 -1.17 7.82
N LYS A 54 -1.20 -1.88 6.89
CA LYS A 54 -0.94 -1.43 5.49
C LYS A 54 -2.19 -0.94 4.76
N THR A 55 -3.20 -1.79 4.66
CA THR A 55 -4.51 -1.46 4.07
C THR A 55 -5.14 -0.24 4.75
N THR A 56 -5.00 -0.15 6.08
CA THR A 56 -5.50 0.99 6.84
C THR A 56 -4.79 2.28 6.45
N VAL A 57 -3.46 2.27 6.27
CA VAL A 57 -2.72 3.44 5.75
C VAL A 57 -3.29 3.88 4.40
N GLY A 58 -3.41 2.96 3.43
CA GLY A 58 -3.94 3.28 2.10
C GLY A 58 -5.35 3.89 2.14
N ARG A 59 -6.26 3.28 2.90
CA ARG A 59 -7.65 3.77 3.04
C ARG A 59 -7.72 5.10 3.78
N THR A 60 -6.84 5.32 4.76
CA THR A 60 -6.79 6.59 5.50
C THR A 60 -6.22 7.72 4.63
N LEU A 61 -5.23 7.45 3.78
CA LEU A 61 -4.71 8.42 2.79
C LEU A 61 -5.80 8.92 1.85
N LEU A 62 -6.61 8.00 1.37
CA LEU A 62 -7.76 8.34 0.51
C LEU A 62 -8.94 8.93 1.30
N ARG A 63 -8.82 9.07 2.63
CA ARG A 63 -9.91 9.48 3.52
C ARG A 63 -11.20 8.66 3.30
N LEU A 64 -11.04 7.35 3.08
CA LEU A 64 -12.11 6.38 3.23
C LEU A 64 -12.35 6.08 4.72
N TYR A 65 -11.27 6.16 5.52
CA TYR A 65 -11.32 6.29 6.98
C TYR A 65 -10.88 7.70 7.35
N GLU A 66 -11.65 8.38 8.19
CA GLU A 66 -11.25 9.70 8.68
C GLU A 66 -10.09 9.54 9.66
N PRO A 67 -8.91 10.16 9.43
CA PRO A 67 -7.76 10.01 10.31
C PRO A 67 -8.08 10.43 11.76
N THR A 68 -7.55 9.67 12.72
CA THR A 68 -7.67 10.01 14.13
C THR A 68 -6.81 11.21 14.49
N ASP A 69 -5.57 11.22 13.95
CA ASP A 69 -4.60 12.32 14.13
C ASP A 69 -3.61 12.37 12.97
N GLY A 70 -2.75 13.41 12.94
CA GLY A 70 -1.73 13.63 11.96
C GLY A 70 -2.14 14.59 10.84
N LYS A 71 -1.35 14.58 9.76
CA LYS A 71 -1.51 15.49 8.63
C LYS A 71 -1.27 14.76 7.31
N ILE A 72 -2.11 15.07 6.31
CA ILE A 72 -1.99 14.57 4.94
C ILE A 72 -1.94 15.76 4.00
N ILE A 73 -0.92 15.77 3.14
CA ILE A 73 -0.71 16.77 2.11
C ILE A 73 -0.74 16.06 0.76
N TYR A 74 -1.48 16.59 -0.18
CA TYR A 74 -1.55 16.10 -1.56
C TYR A 74 -1.25 17.26 -2.52
N ASP A 75 -0.24 17.10 -3.38
CA ASP A 75 0.16 18.09 -4.37
C ASP A 75 0.38 19.48 -3.71
N GLY A 76 1.14 19.52 -2.60
CA GLY A 76 1.41 20.72 -1.81
C GLY A 76 0.22 21.25 -1.00
N LYS A 77 -0.99 20.71 -1.14
CA LYS A 77 -2.19 21.16 -0.45
C LYS A 77 -2.52 20.26 0.74
N VAL A 78 -2.76 20.87 1.90
CA VAL A 78 -3.19 20.15 3.10
C VAL A 78 -4.63 19.68 2.91
N ILE A 79 -4.85 18.35 2.84
CA ILE A 79 -6.19 17.77 2.71
C ILE A 79 -6.76 17.31 4.05
N PHE A 80 -5.88 17.05 5.03
CA PHE A 80 -6.23 16.79 6.41
C PHE A 80 -5.13 17.33 7.34
N ASP A 81 -5.52 17.96 8.44
CA ASP A 81 -4.61 18.38 9.52
C ASP A 81 -5.45 18.45 10.81
N LYS A 82 -5.13 17.56 11.74
CA LYS A 82 -5.88 17.46 13.01
C LYS A 82 -5.67 18.70 13.89
N GLU A 83 -4.42 19.16 14.00
CA GLU A 83 -4.04 20.28 14.84
C GLU A 83 -4.72 21.57 14.36
N LYS A 84 -4.67 21.84 13.05
CA LYS A 84 -5.30 23.02 12.41
C LYS A 84 -6.77 22.84 12.11
N LYS A 85 -7.35 21.68 12.42
CA LYS A 85 -8.75 21.31 12.14
C LYS A 85 -9.12 21.45 10.65
N ILE A 86 -8.16 21.17 9.76
CA ILE A 86 -8.38 21.22 8.32
C ILE A 86 -8.94 19.86 7.85
N LYS A 87 -10.08 19.94 7.15
CA LYS A 87 -10.72 18.80 6.48
C LYS A 87 -11.20 19.26 5.11
N ALA A 88 -10.41 18.99 4.08
CA ALA A 88 -10.80 19.37 2.70
C ALA A 88 -12.02 18.57 2.23
N ASP A 89 -12.83 19.17 1.35
CA ASP A 89 -13.79 18.42 0.55
C ASP A 89 -13.02 17.44 -0.34
N MET A 90 -13.41 16.16 -0.29
CA MET A 90 -12.72 15.10 -1.04
C MET A 90 -13.21 14.92 -2.46
N LEU A 91 -14.32 15.51 -2.87
CA LEU A 91 -14.88 15.32 -4.21
C LEU A 91 -13.87 15.62 -5.34
N PRO A 92 -13.12 16.74 -5.31
CA PRO A 92 -12.09 17.02 -6.32
C PRO A 92 -10.93 16.02 -6.28
N TYR A 93 -10.60 15.49 -5.10
CA TYR A 93 -9.51 14.53 -4.91
C TYR A 93 -9.92 13.10 -5.29
N ARG A 94 -11.22 12.75 -5.23
CA ARG A 94 -11.72 11.43 -5.68
C ARG A 94 -11.39 11.13 -7.14
N ARG A 95 -11.26 12.15 -7.99
CA ARG A 95 -10.82 11.99 -9.36
C ARG A 95 -9.32 11.74 -9.46
N LYS A 96 -8.52 12.36 -8.59
CA LYS A 96 -7.05 12.32 -8.63
C LYS A 96 -6.44 11.12 -7.91
N MET A 97 -7.14 10.63 -6.89
CA MET A 97 -6.69 9.58 -5.98
C MET A 97 -7.66 8.40 -6.02
N GLN A 98 -7.21 7.26 -6.50
CA GLN A 98 -8.02 6.07 -6.68
C GLN A 98 -7.49 4.87 -5.89
N MET A 99 -8.26 3.80 -5.82
CA MET A 99 -7.89 2.56 -5.15
C MET A 99 -8.20 1.34 -6.02
N VAL A 100 -7.23 0.43 -6.10
CA VAL A 100 -7.42 -0.94 -6.57
C VAL A 100 -7.49 -1.83 -5.34
N PHE A 101 -8.61 -2.55 -5.18
CA PHE A 101 -8.91 -3.33 -3.98
C PHE A 101 -8.30 -4.74 -4.03
N GLN A 102 -8.07 -5.31 -2.85
CA GLN A 102 -7.53 -6.64 -2.63
C GLN A 102 -8.42 -7.75 -3.19
N ASP A 103 -9.73 -7.66 -2.95
CA ASP A 103 -10.71 -8.64 -3.43
C ASP A 103 -11.46 -8.08 -4.65
N PRO A 104 -11.09 -8.53 -5.88
CA PRO A 104 -11.76 -8.08 -7.08
C PRO A 104 -13.22 -8.56 -7.17
N TYR A 105 -13.58 -9.65 -6.48
CA TYR A 105 -14.94 -10.16 -6.47
C TYR A 105 -15.85 -9.27 -5.60
N ALA A 106 -15.44 -8.97 -4.39
CA ALA A 106 -16.21 -8.13 -3.47
C ALA A 106 -16.27 -6.65 -3.90
N SER A 107 -15.35 -6.22 -4.78
CA SER A 107 -15.26 -4.83 -5.22
C SER A 107 -16.13 -4.48 -6.42
N LEU A 108 -16.71 -5.45 -7.12
CA LEU A 108 -17.54 -5.26 -8.31
C LEU A 108 -19.00 -5.64 -7.99
N ASP A 109 -19.97 -4.78 -8.32
CA ASP A 109 -21.39 -5.13 -8.18
C ASP A 109 -21.75 -6.22 -9.19
N PRO A 110 -22.14 -7.43 -8.75
CA PRO A 110 -22.41 -8.56 -9.64
C PRO A 110 -23.64 -8.36 -10.54
N ARG A 111 -24.46 -7.34 -10.28
CA ARG A 111 -25.67 -7.00 -11.05
C ARG A 111 -25.41 -6.01 -12.18
N MET A 112 -24.24 -5.37 -12.20
CA MET A 112 -23.84 -4.42 -13.22
C MET A 112 -23.00 -5.10 -14.29
N THR A 113 -23.10 -4.62 -15.54
CA THR A 113 -22.16 -5.02 -16.58
C THR A 113 -20.78 -4.41 -16.35
N ILE A 114 -19.74 -5.01 -16.93
CA ILE A 114 -18.37 -4.47 -16.85
C ILE A 114 -18.31 -3.03 -17.37
N GLY A 115 -19.02 -2.76 -18.48
CA GLY A 115 -19.11 -1.41 -19.05
C GLY A 115 -19.74 -0.41 -18.09
N ASP A 116 -20.78 -0.80 -17.35
CA ASP A 116 -21.41 0.06 -16.36
C ASP A 116 -20.49 0.30 -15.15
N ILE A 117 -19.82 -0.74 -14.66
CA ILE A 117 -18.85 -0.64 -13.55
C ILE A 117 -17.71 0.34 -13.86
N VAL A 118 -17.12 0.22 -15.06
CA VAL A 118 -16.03 1.11 -15.50
C VAL A 118 -16.57 2.51 -15.82
N GLY A 119 -17.78 2.58 -16.42
CA GLY A 119 -18.42 3.82 -16.83
C GLY A 119 -18.97 4.66 -15.68
N GLU A 120 -19.28 4.07 -14.52
CA GLU A 120 -19.88 4.76 -13.38
C GLU A 120 -19.09 6.03 -12.98
N SER A 121 -17.78 5.91 -12.86
CA SER A 121 -16.92 7.05 -12.52
C SER A 121 -16.88 8.12 -13.62
N ILE A 122 -16.99 7.71 -14.90
CA ILE A 122 -17.06 8.62 -16.04
C ILE A 122 -18.35 9.45 -15.95
N ASP A 123 -19.47 8.80 -15.60
CA ASP A 123 -20.78 9.44 -15.50
C ASP A 123 -20.84 10.40 -14.29
N ILE A 124 -20.38 9.96 -13.11
CA ILE A 124 -20.36 10.78 -11.89
C ILE A 124 -19.55 12.06 -12.09
N HIS A 125 -18.39 11.95 -12.74
CA HIS A 125 -17.49 13.09 -12.98
C HIS A 125 -17.75 13.81 -14.31
N LYS A 126 -18.80 13.43 -15.08
CA LYS A 126 -19.20 14.02 -16.36
C LYS A 126 -18.04 14.12 -17.35
N LEU A 127 -17.31 13.00 -17.51
CA LEU A 127 -16.09 12.96 -18.33
C LEU A 127 -16.35 12.62 -19.81
N ALA A 128 -17.58 12.37 -20.21
CA ALA A 128 -17.99 12.13 -21.59
C ALA A 128 -19.14 13.08 -21.97
N ALA A 129 -19.08 13.66 -23.17
CA ALA A 129 -20.09 14.59 -23.65
C ALA A 129 -21.35 13.88 -24.15
N ASN A 130 -21.26 12.62 -24.58
CA ASN A 130 -22.36 11.82 -25.11
C ASN A 130 -22.13 10.31 -24.89
N LYS A 131 -23.14 9.51 -25.23
CA LYS A 131 -23.10 8.05 -25.06
C LYS A 131 -22.02 7.36 -25.89
N GLN A 132 -21.73 7.88 -27.10
CA GLN A 132 -20.69 7.29 -27.94
C GLN A 132 -19.31 7.52 -27.34
N GLU A 133 -18.98 8.73 -26.91
CA GLU A 133 -17.71 9.04 -26.25
C GLU A 133 -17.54 8.22 -24.95
N ARG A 134 -18.62 8.07 -24.15
CA ARG A 134 -18.61 7.19 -22.98
C ARG A 134 -18.23 5.76 -23.35
N HIS A 135 -18.88 5.22 -24.36
CA HIS A 135 -18.61 3.87 -24.86
C HIS A 135 -17.17 3.71 -25.33
N ASP A 136 -16.68 4.61 -26.17
CA ASP A 136 -15.32 4.56 -26.71
C ASP A 136 -14.26 4.64 -25.62
N ARG A 137 -14.47 5.46 -24.60
CA ARG A 137 -13.60 5.54 -23.42
C ARG A 137 -13.58 4.23 -22.63
N ILE A 138 -14.73 3.60 -22.40
CA ILE A 138 -14.83 2.32 -21.70
C ILE A 138 -14.06 1.23 -22.49
N ILE A 139 -14.27 1.14 -23.82
CA ILE A 139 -13.57 0.18 -24.64
C ILE A 139 -12.06 0.40 -24.60
N SER A 140 -11.60 1.64 -24.77
CA SER A 140 -10.18 1.97 -24.68
C SER A 140 -9.55 1.59 -23.34
N LEU A 141 -10.28 1.76 -22.23
CA LEU A 141 -9.82 1.37 -20.89
C LEU A 141 -9.72 -0.14 -20.75
N LEU A 142 -10.70 -0.90 -21.27
CA LEU A 142 -10.68 -2.36 -21.24
C LEU A 142 -9.53 -2.90 -22.08
N GLU A 143 -9.32 -2.39 -23.30
CA GLU A 143 -8.20 -2.78 -24.16
C GLU A 143 -6.84 -2.48 -23.51
N ARG A 144 -6.71 -1.35 -22.83
CA ARG A 144 -5.49 -0.95 -22.13
C ARG A 144 -5.10 -1.91 -21.00
N VAL A 145 -6.07 -2.57 -20.37
CA VAL A 145 -5.81 -3.61 -19.37
C VAL A 145 -5.82 -5.04 -19.97
N GLY A 146 -5.79 -5.16 -21.30
CA GLY A 146 -5.75 -6.44 -22.02
C GLY A 146 -7.07 -7.22 -22.01
N LEU A 147 -8.21 -6.52 -21.97
CA LEU A 147 -9.54 -7.08 -22.14
C LEU A 147 -10.12 -6.68 -23.51
N ASN A 148 -11.03 -7.50 -24.06
CA ASN A 148 -11.66 -7.21 -25.35
C ASN A 148 -12.89 -6.31 -25.20
N SER A 149 -13.27 -5.61 -26.27
CA SER A 149 -14.46 -4.75 -26.31
C SER A 149 -15.76 -5.49 -25.97
N GLU A 150 -15.91 -6.75 -26.38
CA GLU A 150 -17.06 -7.59 -26.07
C GLU A 150 -17.27 -7.81 -24.58
N HIS A 151 -16.21 -7.71 -23.78
CA HIS A 151 -16.26 -7.85 -22.32
C HIS A 151 -17.09 -6.76 -21.65
N ALA A 152 -17.31 -5.61 -22.29
CA ALA A 152 -18.11 -4.52 -21.73
C ALA A 152 -19.56 -4.93 -21.40
N ASN A 153 -20.14 -5.86 -22.16
CA ASN A 153 -21.52 -6.31 -22.01
C ASN A 153 -21.68 -7.51 -21.06
N ARG A 154 -20.58 -8.05 -20.54
CA ARG A 154 -20.60 -9.21 -19.64
C ARG A 154 -20.68 -8.79 -18.18
N TYR A 155 -21.02 -9.75 -17.32
CA TYR A 155 -21.11 -9.57 -15.88
C TYR A 155 -19.85 -10.09 -15.15
N PRO A 156 -19.53 -9.59 -13.95
CA PRO A 156 -18.34 -10.00 -13.21
C PRO A 156 -18.20 -11.52 -12.98
N HIS A 157 -19.30 -12.23 -12.81
CA HIS A 157 -19.28 -13.68 -12.55
C HIS A 157 -18.80 -14.51 -13.76
N GLU A 158 -18.80 -13.95 -14.97
CA GLU A 158 -18.31 -14.59 -16.20
C GLU A 158 -16.80 -14.50 -16.37
N PHE A 159 -16.09 -13.82 -15.44
CA PHE A 159 -14.66 -13.54 -15.54
C PHE A 159 -13.83 -14.36 -14.55
N SER A 160 -12.59 -14.71 -14.96
CA SER A 160 -11.59 -15.25 -14.03
C SER A 160 -11.15 -14.21 -12.98
N GLY A 161 -10.48 -14.64 -11.91
CA GLY A 161 -9.95 -13.74 -10.89
C GLY A 161 -9.03 -12.65 -11.46
N GLY A 162 -8.10 -13.03 -12.34
CA GLY A 162 -7.20 -12.09 -13.00
C GLY A 162 -7.92 -11.11 -13.94
N GLN A 163 -8.95 -11.56 -14.66
CA GLN A 163 -9.76 -10.68 -15.50
C GLN A 163 -10.57 -9.67 -14.65
N ARG A 164 -11.16 -10.10 -13.52
CA ARG A 164 -11.84 -9.19 -12.57
C ARG A 164 -10.89 -8.15 -12.02
N GLN A 165 -9.64 -8.55 -11.71
CA GLN A 165 -8.62 -7.61 -11.25
C GLN A 165 -8.33 -6.55 -12.31
N ARG A 166 -8.19 -6.94 -13.58
CA ARG A 166 -8.03 -6.04 -14.72
C ARG A 166 -9.21 -5.06 -14.86
N VAL A 167 -10.44 -5.51 -14.63
CA VAL A 167 -11.63 -4.64 -14.57
C VAL A 167 -11.51 -3.62 -13.44
N GLY A 168 -11.10 -4.05 -12.24
CA GLY A 168 -10.85 -3.15 -11.10
C GLY A 168 -9.81 -2.07 -11.40
N ILE A 169 -8.75 -2.43 -12.14
CA ILE A 169 -7.73 -1.49 -12.60
C ILE A 169 -8.31 -0.53 -13.64
N ALA A 170 -9.06 -1.03 -14.65
CA ALA A 170 -9.73 -0.19 -15.65
C ALA A 170 -10.69 0.82 -14.99
N ARG A 171 -11.45 0.40 -13.98
CA ARG A 171 -12.32 1.28 -13.18
C ARG A 171 -11.53 2.40 -12.49
N ALA A 172 -10.40 2.07 -11.86
CA ALA A 172 -9.56 3.07 -11.21
C ALA A 172 -8.98 4.08 -12.22
N LEU A 173 -8.65 3.64 -13.44
CA LEU A 173 -8.13 4.50 -14.51
C LEU A 173 -9.18 5.39 -15.15
N ALA A 174 -10.47 5.11 -15.01
CA ALA A 174 -11.57 5.76 -15.72
C ALA A 174 -11.64 7.27 -15.52
N VAL A 175 -11.12 7.78 -14.41
CA VAL A 175 -11.10 9.20 -14.05
C VAL A 175 -9.75 9.90 -14.33
N ASN A 176 -8.80 9.23 -14.98
CA ASN A 176 -7.43 9.68 -15.20
C ASN A 176 -6.76 10.13 -13.88
N PRO A 177 -6.53 9.21 -12.93
CA PRO A 177 -5.93 9.53 -11.64
C PRO A 177 -4.44 9.90 -11.78
N GLU A 178 -3.92 10.60 -10.77
CA GLU A 178 -2.48 10.87 -10.60
C GLU A 178 -1.86 9.91 -9.59
N PHE A 179 -2.68 9.41 -8.64
CA PHE A 179 -2.25 8.55 -7.54
C PHE A 179 -3.20 7.36 -7.36
N ILE A 180 -2.65 6.15 -7.24
CA ILE A 180 -3.42 4.93 -7.00
C ILE A 180 -2.85 4.18 -5.79
N VAL A 181 -3.71 3.86 -4.84
CA VAL A 181 -3.41 2.88 -3.79
C VAL A 181 -3.76 1.50 -4.31
N CYS A 182 -2.76 0.64 -4.49
CA CYS A 182 -2.92 -0.75 -4.89
C CYS A 182 -2.89 -1.62 -3.62
N ASP A 183 -4.07 -2.01 -3.12
CA ASP A 183 -4.21 -2.79 -1.88
C ASP A 183 -4.17 -4.28 -2.22
N GLU A 184 -3.02 -4.92 -2.03
CA GLU A 184 -2.74 -6.34 -2.34
C GLU A 184 -3.28 -6.80 -3.70
N PRO A 185 -2.98 -6.09 -4.82
CA PRO A 185 -3.68 -6.25 -6.08
C PRO A 185 -3.41 -7.59 -6.78
N VAL A 186 -2.51 -8.41 -6.26
CA VAL A 186 -2.12 -9.69 -6.86
C VAL A 186 -2.25 -10.88 -5.89
N SER A 187 -2.64 -10.65 -4.64
CA SER A 187 -2.61 -11.67 -3.57
C SER A 187 -3.52 -12.89 -3.84
N ALA A 188 -4.61 -12.69 -4.58
CA ALA A 188 -5.60 -13.73 -4.89
C ALA A 188 -5.39 -14.39 -6.27
N LEU A 189 -4.23 -14.14 -6.92
CA LEU A 189 -3.95 -14.58 -8.29
C LEU A 189 -2.86 -15.66 -8.33
N ASP A 190 -2.91 -16.52 -9.34
CA ASP A 190 -1.85 -17.48 -9.65
C ASP A 190 -0.55 -16.75 -10.04
N VAL A 191 0.61 -17.34 -9.75
CA VAL A 191 1.94 -16.73 -9.95
C VAL A 191 2.15 -16.18 -11.36
N SER A 192 1.71 -16.89 -12.40
CA SER A 192 1.82 -16.46 -13.80
C SER A 192 0.96 -15.23 -14.10
N ILE A 193 -0.22 -15.15 -13.52
CA ILE A 193 -1.14 -14.01 -13.67
C ILE A 193 -0.65 -12.84 -12.83
N GLN A 194 -0.07 -13.08 -11.63
CA GLN A 194 0.57 -12.03 -10.81
C GLN A 194 1.61 -11.27 -11.63
N ALA A 195 2.55 -11.98 -12.29
CA ALA A 195 3.58 -11.36 -13.11
C ALA A 195 3.00 -10.47 -14.23
N GLN A 196 1.95 -10.95 -14.91
CA GLN A 196 1.29 -10.17 -15.95
C GLN A 196 0.64 -8.89 -15.42
N VAL A 197 0.01 -8.96 -14.23
CA VAL A 197 -0.63 -7.78 -13.61
C VAL A 197 0.42 -6.79 -13.12
N VAL A 198 1.55 -7.27 -12.57
CA VAL A 198 2.66 -6.40 -12.14
C VAL A 198 3.27 -5.67 -13.34
N ASN A 199 3.58 -6.38 -14.43
CA ASN A 199 4.10 -5.76 -15.66
C ASN A 199 3.10 -4.71 -16.20
N MET A 200 1.80 -5.01 -16.17
CA MET A 200 0.77 -4.05 -16.58
C MET A 200 0.79 -2.78 -15.71
N PHE A 201 0.99 -2.87 -14.38
CA PHE A 201 1.13 -1.69 -13.53
C PHE A 201 2.37 -0.86 -13.90
N GLU A 202 3.49 -1.51 -14.24
CA GLU A 202 4.70 -0.81 -14.70
C GLU A 202 4.50 -0.09 -16.02
N ASP A 203 3.83 -0.75 -16.99
CA ASP A 203 3.52 -0.15 -18.29
C ASP A 203 2.56 1.05 -18.12
N LEU A 204 1.50 0.89 -17.33
CA LEU A 204 0.57 1.98 -17.01
C LEU A 204 1.26 3.15 -16.31
N GLN A 205 2.23 2.87 -15.42
CA GLN A 205 3.01 3.92 -14.76
C GLN A 205 3.84 4.72 -15.76
N LYS A 206 4.53 4.05 -16.68
CA LYS A 206 5.34 4.69 -17.72
C LYS A 206 4.48 5.51 -18.68
N ASP A 207 3.37 4.95 -19.13
CA ASP A 207 2.50 5.57 -20.13
C ASP A 207 1.72 6.77 -19.59
N LEU A 208 1.28 6.70 -18.34
CA LEU A 208 0.38 7.68 -17.71
C LEU A 208 1.04 8.50 -16.61
N ASN A 209 2.33 8.28 -16.34
CA ASN A 209 3.07 8.90 -15.23
C ASN A 209 2.37 8.75 -13.88
N LEU A 210 1.83 7.56 -13.61
CA LEU A 210 1.10 7.25 -12.39
C LEU A 210 2.03 7.14 -11.19
N THR A 211 1.51 7.55 -10.05
CA THR A 211 2.17 7.37 -8.74
C THR A 211 1.44 6.29 -7.96
N TYR A 212 2.17 5.35 -7.35
CA TYR A 212 1.58 4.23 -6.63
C TYR A 212 1.99 4.18 -5.15
N LEU A 213 1.03 3.84 -4.29
CA LEU A 213 1.29 3.16 -3.03
C LEU A 213 0.94 1.69 -3.24
N PHE A 214 1.95 0.84 -3.35
CA PHE A 214 1.77 -0.58 -3.64
C PHE A 214 1.88 -1.40 -2.36
N ILE A 215 0.75 -1.88 -1.86
CA ILE A 215 0.65 -2.68 -0.64
C ILE A 215 0.70 -4.15 -1.02
N ALA A 216 1.61 -4.92 -0.43
CA ALA A 216 1.64 -6.36 -0.57
C ALA A 216 2.21 -7.03 0.68
N HIS A 217 1.97 -8.32 0.83
CA HIS A 217 2.62 -9.15 1.83
C HIS A 217 3.87 -9.88 1.26
N ASP A 218 3.94 -10.03 -0.06
CA ASP A 218 5.09 -10.64 -0.74
C ASP A 218 6.13 -9.58 -1.12
N LEU A 219 7.27 -9.66 -0.45
CA LEU A 219 8.40 -8.75 -0.67
C LEU A 219 9.04 -8.94 -2.06
N SER A 220 8.92 -10.13 -2.67
CA SER A 220 9.45 -10.40 -4.02
C SER A 220 8.76 -9.54 -5.08
N VAL A 221 7.44 -9.44 -5.00
CA VAL A 221 6.64 -8.60 -5.91
C VAL A 221 6.97 -7.12 -5.70
N VAL A 222 7.01 -6.68 -4.43
CA VAL A 222 7.26 -5.27 -4.09
C VAL A 222 8.66 -4.84 -4.50
N ARG A 223 9.67 -5.70 -4.33
CA ARG A 223 11.04 -5.46 -4.79
C ARG A 223 11.10 -5.14 -6.28
N HIS A 224 10.29 -5.83 -7.08
CA HIS A 224 10.30 -5.67 -8.54
C HIS A 224 9.73 -4.33 -8.98
N ILE A 225 8.56 -3.94 -8.45
CA ILE A 225 7.82 -2.77 -8.92
C ILE A 225 8.17 -1.47 -8.20
N SER A 226 8.80 -1.53 -7.00
CA SER A 226 8.92 -0.35 -6.14
C SER A 226 10.26 0.35 -6.28
N ASN A 227 10.22 1.68 -6.23
CA ASN A 227 11.42 2.52 -6.11
C ASN A 227 11.95 2.55 -4.67
N ARG A 228 11.05 2.70 -3.70
CA ARG A 228 11.35 2.61 -2.27
C ARG A 228 10.37 1.65 -1.60
N ILE A 229 10.80 1.05 -0.50
CA ILE A 229 10.00 0.11 0.28
C ILE A 229 9.95 0.56 1.74
N GLY A 230 8.73 0.68 2.26
CA GLY A 230 8.46 0.87 3.67
C GLY A 230 8.03 -0.45 4.32
N VAL A 231 8.61 -0.79 5.46
CA VAL A 231 8.27 -1.98 6.24
C VAL A 231 7.45 -1.59 7.44
N MET A 232 6.25 -2.15 7.56
CA MET A 232 5.35 -1.92 8.68
C MET A 232 5.29 -3.10 9.64
N TYR A 233 5.30 -2.80 10.93
CA TYR A 233 5.05 -3.77 11.98
C TYR A 233 4.11 -3.19 13.04
N LEU A 234 3.00 -3.88 13.27
CA LEU A 234 2.00 -3.58 14.31
C LEU A 234 1.64 -2.08 14.38
N GLY A 235 1.26 -1.49 13.21
CA GLY A 235 0.82 -0.10 13.07
C GLY A 235 1.93 0.94 12.96
N LYS A 236 3.20 0.56 13.03
CA LYS A 236 4.35 1.47 12.90
C LYS A 236 5.18 1.19 11.66
N LEU A 237 5.75 2.25 11.08
CA LEU A 237 6.81 2.12 10.07
C LEU A 237 8.12 1.87 10.81
N VAL A 238 8.77 0.74 10.52
CA VAL A 238 10.00 0.31 11.20
C VAL A 238 11.25 0.52 10.37
N GLU A 239 11.13 0.49 9.04
CA GLU A 239 12.23 0.75 8.11
C GLU A 239 11.68 1.28 6.79
N LEU A 240 12.41 2.18 6.12
CA LEU A 240 12.09 2.70 4.78
C LEU A 240 13.38 3.08 4.09
N ALA A 241 13.58 2.54 2.89
CA ALA A 241 14.73 2.86 2.05
C ALA A 241 14.40 2.67 0.56
N GLU A 242 15.35 3.01 -0.30
CA GLU A 242 15.36 2.60 -1.70
C GLU A 242 15.29 1.07 -1.77
N ALA A 243 14.61 0.50 -2.78
CA ALA A 243 14.28 -0.92 -2.82
C ALA A 243 15.51 -1.83 -2.78
N TYR A 244 16.56 -1.49 -3.55
CA TYR A 244 17.82 -2.25 -3.56
C TYR A 244 18.57 -2.11 -2.23
N GLU A 245 18.64 -0.89 -1.69
CA GLU A 245 19.29 -0.60 -0.40
C GLU A 245 18.62 -1.38 0.74
N LEU A 246 17.29 -1.39 0.80
CA LEU A 246 16.55 -2.13 1.82
C LEU A 246 16.86 -3.64 1.77
N ILE A 247 16.89 -4.22 0.57
CA ILE A 247 17.12 -5.67 0.42
C ILE A 247 18.56 -6.04 0.77
N SER A 248 19.52 -5.22 0.36
CA SER A 248 20.97 -5.52 0.52
C SER A 248 21.51 -5.10 1.89
N HIS A 249 20.99 -4.01 2.46
CA HIS A 249 21.54 -3.35 3.65
C HIS A 249 20.48 -3.05 4.70
N SER A 250 19.45 -3.90 4.83
CA SER A 250 18.44 -3.73 5.87
C SER A 250 19.08 -3.70 7.28
N VAL A 251 18.59 -2.79 8.13
CA VAL A 251 19.15 -2.55 9.47
C VAL A 251 18.20 -2.91 10.60
N HIS A 252 16.90 -3.07 10.32
CA HIS A 252 15.94 -3.48 11.33
C HIS A 252 15.83 -5.03 11.40
N PRO A 253 15.89 -5.67 12.58
CA PRO A 253 15.85 -7.13 12.72
C PRO A 253 14.63 -7.79 12.08
N TYR A 254 13.46 -7.13 12.13
CA TYR A 254 12.24 -7.60 11.49
C TYR A 254 12.37 -7.61 9.96
N THR A 255 12.92 -6.56 9.36
CA THR A 255 13.17 -6.49 7.91
C THR A 255 14.11 -7.59 7.45
N LYS A 256 15.21 -7.83 8.19
CA LYS A 256 16.15 -8.93 7.90
C LYS A 256 15.45 -10.29 7.91
N SER A 257 14.56 -10.51 8.87
CA SER A 257 13.78 -11.74 8.93
C SER A 257 12.84 -11.91 7.75
N LEU A 258 12.13 -10.81 7.35
CA LEU A 258 11.25 -10.84 6.17
C LEU A 258 12.04 -11.12 4.88
N ILE A 259 13.18 -10.47 4.70
CA ILE A 259 14.06 -10.67 3.53
C ILE A 259 14.59 -12.10 3.50
N SER A 260 15.01 -12.66 4.65
CA SER A 260 15.50 -14.03 4.74
C SER A 260 14.44 -15.10 4.42
N ALA A 261 13.17 -14.72 4.38
CA ALA A 261 12.06 -15.61 4.01
C ALA A 261 11.73 -15.58 2.52
N ILE A 262 12.34 -14.67 1.73
CA ILE A 262 12.16 -14.63 0.27
C ILE A 262 12.74 -15.92 -0.33
N PRO A 263 11.94 -16.64 -1.16
CA PRO A 263 12.45 -17.82 -1.84
C PRO A 263 13.56 -17.44 -2.84
N GLU A 264 14.73 -18.06 -2.70
CA GLU A 264 15.83 -17.91 -3.66
C GLU A 264 15.65 -18.86 -4.83
N ALA A 265 15.67 -18.36 -6.05
CA ALA A 265 15.43 -19.17 -7.26
C ALA A 265 16.63 -20.08 -7.58
N ASP A 266 17.86 -19.69 -7.20
CA ASP A 266 19.06 -20.53 -7.36
C ASP A 266 19.11 -21.59 -6.27
N PRO A 267 19.08 -22.91 -6.61
CA PRO A 267 19.13 -23.99 -5.62
C PRO A 267 20.42 -24.01 -4.78
N ILE A 268 21.53 -23.47 -5.31
CA ILE A 268 22.81 -23.39 -4.58
C ILE A 268 22.74 -22.26 -3.56
N ALA A 269 22.29 -21.09 -3.97
CA ALA A 269 22.09 -19.94 -3.11
C ALA A 269 21.01 -20.24 -2.03
N ALA A 270 19.91 -20.91 -2.40
CA ALA A 270 18.86 -21.33 -1.47
C ALA A 270 19.36 -22.23 -0.34
N ARG A 271 20.29 -23.17 -0.65
CA ARG A 271 20.92 -24.05 0.37
C ARG A 271 21.90 -23.29 1.28
N ALA A 272 22.53 -22.23 0.78
CA ALA A 272 23.45 -21.38 1.55
C ALA A 272 22.71 -20.33 2.39
N SER A 273 21.50 -19.96 1.99
CA SER A 273 20.67 -18.97 2.69
C SER A 273 20.22 -19.53 4.05
N LYS A 274 20.46 -18.74 5.10
CA LYS A 274 19.99 -19.02 6.46
C LYS A 274 18.73 -18.21 6.73
N ARG A 275 17.59 -18.88 6.74
CA ARG A 275 16.33 -18.25 7.17
C ARG A 275 16.45 -17.83 8.64
N ILE A 276 16.06 -16.58 8.93
CA ILE A 276 15.97 -16.04 10.29
C ILE A 276 14.51 -16.18 10.75
N PRO A 277 14.16 -17.23 11.52
CA PRO A 277 12.79 -17.46 11.96
C PRO A 277 12.41 -16.43 13.02
N LEU A 278 11.23 -15.82 12.86
CA LEU A 278 10.64 -15.00 13.91
C LEU A 278 10.06 -15.91 14.99
N GLN A 279 10.45 -15.68 16.24
CA GLN A 279 9.95 -16.45 17.39
C GLN A 279 8.74 -15.72 18.00
N GLY A 280 7.76 -16.49 18.46
CA GLY A 280 6.55 -15.99 19.12
C GLY A 280 5.50 -15.45 18.15
N ASP A 281 4.31 -15.20 18.69
CA ASP A 281 3.15 -14.71 17.97
C ASP A 281 3.18 -13.18 17.79
N VAL A 282 2.46 -12.70 16.79
CA VAL A 282 2.26 -11.25 16.58
C VAL A 282 1.40 -10.71 17.72
N PRO A 283 1.87 -9.72 18.49
CA PRO A 283 1.07 -9.14 19.57
C PRO A 283 -0.22 -8.52 19.05
N SER A 284 -1.23 -8.47 19.92
CA SER A 284 -2.52 -7.88 19.55
C SER A 284 -2.40 -6.35 19.40
N PRO A 285 -2.97 -5.77 18.34
CA PRO A 285 -3.05 -4.31 18.16
C PRO A 285 -3.99 -3.62 19.17
N LEU A 286 -4.74 -4.40 19.96
CA LEU A 286 -5.54 -3.89 21.07
C LEU A 286 -4.68 -3.52 22.29
N ASN A 287 -3.59 -4.28 22.52
CA ASN A 287 -2.66 -4.07 23.61
C ASN A 287 -1.23 -4.20 23.07
N PRO A 288 -0.77 -3.24 22.26
CA PRO A 288 0.56 -3.30 21.70
C PRO A 288 1.61 -3.24 22.82
N PRO A 289 2.77 -3.91 22.66
CA PRO A 289 3.87 -3.83 23.59
C PRO A 289 4.30 -2.37 23.84
N SER A 290 4.67 -2.04 25.09
CA SER A 290 5.28 -0.75 25.42
C SER A 290 6.64 -0.61 24.72
N GLY A 291 7.10 0.62 24.52
CA GLY A 291 8.37 0.89 23.86
C GLY A 291 8.38 0.39 22.40
N CYS A 292 9.40 -0.38 22.04
CA CYS A 292 9.51 -0.99 20.72
C CYS A 292 8.46 -2.08 20.52
N ARG A 293 7.57 -1.94 19.53
CA ARG A 293 6.50 -2.90 19.25
C ARG A 293 7.02 -4.28 18.83
N PHE A 294 8.23 -4.35 18.26
CA PHE A 294 8.86 -5.60 17.86
C PHE A 294 9.62 -6.31 19.00
N ARG A 295 9.82 -5.70 20.18
CA ARG A 295 10.67 -6.23 21.27
C ARG A 295 10.36 -7.65 21.71
N THR A 296 9.11 -8.07 21.65
CA THR A 296 8.69 -9.43 22.08
C THR A 296 9.16 -10.53 21.14
N ARG A 297 9.58 -10.18 19.93
CA ARG A 297 10.07 -11.11 18.89
C ARG A 297 11.49 -10.79 18.42
N CYS A 298 12.10 -9.74 18.99
CA CYS A 298 13.43 -9.27 18.61
C CYS A 298 14.51 -10.03 19.40
N PRO A 299 15.49 -10.66 18.73
CA PRO A 299 16.58 -11.35 19.42
C PRO A 299 17.57 -10.39 20.12
N TYR A 300 17.49 -9.09 19.81
CA TYR A 300 18.38 -8.04 20.37
C TYR A 300 17.68 -7.18 21.41
N ALA A 301 16.45 -7.51 21.82
CA ALA A 301 15.66 -6.70 22.74
C ALA A 301 16.32 -6.60 24.13
N ASP A 302 16.28 -5.39 24.72
CA ASP A 302 16.74 -5.09 26.06
C ASP A 302 15.74 -4.20 26.83
N GLU A 303 16.11 -3.73 28.03
CA GLU A 303 15.27 -2.88 28.88
C GLU A 303 14.87 -1.59 28.18
N LYS A 304 15.80 -0.95 27.44
CA LYS A 304 15.51 0.27 26.67
C LYS A 304 14.41 0.03 25.63
N CYS A 305 14.42 -1.15 24.98
CA CYS A 305 13.36 -1.51 24.04
C CYS A 305 11.99 -1.69 24.72
N ALA A 306 11.94 -1.98 26.01
CA ALA A 306 10.70 -2.11 26.76
C ALA A 306 10.15 -0.76 27.23
N GLU A 307 11.02 0.20 27.51
CA GLU A 307 10.67 1.48 28.10
C GLU A 307 10.40 2.56 27.06
N VAL A 308 11.22 2.62 26.00
CA VAL A 308 11.24 3.72 25.03
C VAL A 308 10.90 3.22 23.64
N CYS A 309 9.93 3.89 22.98
CA CYS A 309 9.66 3.68 21.56
C CYS A 309 10.84 4.22 20.74
N PRO A 310 11.46 3.42 19.85
CA PRO A 310 12.53 3.92 19.00
C PRO A 310 11.99 4.98 18.03
N GLU A 311 12.75 6.06 17.90
CA GLU A 311 12.46 7.11 16.93
C GLU A 311 12.72 6.61 15.51
N PHE A 312 11.79 6.92 14.58
CA PHE A 312 11.98 6.67 13.15
C PHE A 312 12.83 7.80 12.56
N LYS A 313 14.09 7.51 12.28
CA LYS A 313 15.07 8.51 11.85
C LYS A 313 15.94 8.01 10.71
N GLU A 314 16.56 8.95 10.00
CA GLU A 314 17.52 8.67 8.96
C GLU A 314 18.81 8.07 9.55
N VAL A 315 19.21 6.90 9.06
CA VAL A 315 20.39 6.14 9.50
C VAL A 315 21.53 6.20 8.47
N SER A 316 21.17 6.37 7.21
CA SER A 316 22.05 6.71 6.09
C SER A 316 21.24 7.50 5.06
N PRO A 317 21.85 8.18 4.07
CA PRO A 317 21.12 9.02 3.12
C PRO A 317 19.95 8.29 2.46
N GLY A 318 18.72 8.73 2.70
CA GLY A 318 17.48 8.13 2.19
C GLY A 318 17.04 6.82 2.85
N HIS A 319 17.76 6.34 3.86
CA HIS A 319 17.45 5.13 4.61
C HIS A 319 17.04 5.48 6.03
N TYR A 320 15.83 5.14 6.42
CA TYR A 320 15.21 5.46 7.70
C TYR A 320 14.89 4.18 8.47
N ALA A 321 15.13 4.18 9.79
CA ALA A 321 14.81 3.02 10.63
C ALA A 321 14.45 3.43 12.07
N ALA A 322 13.60 2.62 12.70
CA ALA A 322 13.18 2.76 14.09
C ALA A 322 13.75 1.61 14.94
N CYS A 323 15.02 1.71 15.31
CA CYS A 323 15.70 0.69 16.14
C CYS A 323 16.71 1.32 17.10
N HIS A 324 16.80 0.79 18.33
CA HIS A 324 17.82 1.22 19.32
C HIS A 324 19.19 0.57 19.07
N HIS A 325 19.24 -0.53 18.30
CA HIS A 325 20.41 -1.42 18.18
C HIS A 325 20.96 -1.54 16.75
N LEU A 326 20.93 -0.45 16.00
CA LEU A 326 21.41 -0.43 14.62
C LEU A 326 22.83 -1.00 14.45
N ASN A 327 23.72 -0.78 15.42
CA ASN A 327 25.10 -1.27 15.39
C ASN A 327 25.26 -2.76 15.77
N LYS A 328 24.24 -3.38 16.37
CA LYS A 328 24.27 -4.81 16.75
C LYS A 328 23.67 -5.73 15.70
N VAL A 329 22.99 -5.14 14.76
CA VAL A 329 22.22 -5.85 13.72
C VAL A 329 23.03 -6.00 12.43
N ASN A 330 24.14 -5.28 12.31
CA ASN A 330 25.07 -5.33 11.15
C ASN A 330 26.10 -6.44 11.29
#